data_1828a944c6be7f2b50f8da993bbcddde
#
_entry.id   1828a944c6be7f2b50f8da993bbcddde
#
_cell.length_a   1.000
_cell.length_b   1.000
_cell.length_c   1.000
_cell.angle_alpha   90.00
_cell.angle_beta   90.00
_cell.angle_gamma   90.00
#
_symmetry.space_group_name_H-M   'P 1'
#
loop_
_entity.id
_entity.type
_entity.pdbx_description
1 polymer ?
#
loop_
_entity_poly.entity_id
_entity_poly.type
_entity_poly.pdbx_seq_one_letter_code
_entity_poly.pdbx_strand_id
1 'polypeptide(L)'
;VLVTDGPDTIAYGAGSQGAGANSDGQSFAQLFSALDVPQTNITAENGDERPGTALTFGKMIFGPSADNYHYADVILFWGSNPAYSNISYYHCYTEARYNGTKIISIFPNYSPSAIPADLFVPVNIGTDAALALSMALVIVRDKLYKEGFIREQTDLPLLVREDTRKFLKEKDLKRGGREEVFYFWDTAANRLTESSKKTLALDGKVPALEGEYEVETIGGKVKVRPVFDLLKKQLE
;
A
#
# COMPACT_ATOMS: atom_id res chain seq x y z
N VAL A 1 -6.89 -42.05 -0.43
CA VAL A 1 -7.36 -40.81 0.20
C VAL A 1 -8.29 -40.07 -0.76
N LEU A 2 -7.84 -39.50 -1.87
CA LEU A 2 -8.72 -38.74 -2.82
C LEU A 2 -9.95 -39.52 -3.29
N VAL A 3 -9.80 -40.81 -3.58
CA VAL A 3 -10.90 -41.69 -4.08
C VAL A 3 -11.81 -42.15 -2.95
N THR A 4 -11.29 -42.34 -1.75
CA THR A 4 -12.04 -42.86 -0.61
C THR A 4 -12.64 -41.77 0.29
N ASP A 5 -11.91 -40.69 0.48
CA ASP A 5 -12.23 -39.70 1.52
C ASP A 5 -12.55 -38.31 0.93
N GLY A 6 -12.33 -38.13 -0.37
CA GLY A 6 -12.59 -36.90 -1.09
C GLY A 6 -11.44 -35.90 -1.09
N PRO A 7 -11.52 -34.84 -1.92
CA PRO A 7 -10.45 -33.86 -2.06
C PRO A 7 -10.24 -32.98 -0.82
N ASP A 8 -11.28 -32.75 -0.05
CA ASP A 8 -11.24 -31.90 1.16
C ASP A 8 -10.37 -32.47 2.30
N THR A 9 -9.96 -33.74 2.19
CA THR A 9 -9.08 -34.39 3.16
C THR A 9 -7.60 -34.12 2.92
N ILE A 10 -7.29 -33.46 1.81
CA ILE A 10 -5.94 -33.06 1.43
C ILE A 10 -5.93 -31.54 1.27
N ALA A 11 -4.89 -30.89 1.78
CA ALA A 11 -4.60 -29.50 1.49
C ALA A 11 -3.17 -29.40 0.96
N TYR A 12 -2.91 -28.51 0.02
CA TYR A 12 -1.56 -28.25 -0.44
C TYR A 12 -1.11 -26.84 -0.06
N GLY A 13 0.15 -26.73 0.40
CA GLY A 13 0.80 -25.46 0.64
C GLY A 13 1.68 -25.09 -0.55
N ALA A 14 1.42 -23.97 -1.17
CA ALA A 14 2.37 -23.38 -2.12
C ALA A 14 3.31 -22.49 -1.32
N GLY A 15 4.58 -22.89 -1.18
CA GLY A 15 5.59 -22.07 -0.49
C GLY A 15 5.72 -20.68 -1.14
N SER A 16 5.95 -19.67 -0.30
CA SER A 16 5.95 -18.26 -0.70
C SER A 16 6.97 -17.89 -1.78
N GLN A 17 8.00 -18.68 -1.95
CA GLN A 17 9.17 -18.32 -2.76
C GLN A 17 9.41 -19.12 -4.03
N GLY A 18 8.65 -20.14 -4.31
CA GLY A 18 8.95 -21.01 -5.44
C GLY A 18 7.78 -21.32 -6.36
N ALA A 19 6.61 -21.39 -5.80
CA ALA A 19 5.46 -21.97 -6.51
C ALA A 19 4.82 -21.04 -7.56
N GLY A 20 5.07 -19.75 -7.50
CA GLY A 20 4.44 -18.80 -8.42
C GLY A 20 5.28 -18.41 -9.64
N ALA A 21 6.59 -18.63 -9.59
CA ALA A 21 7.50 -18.13 -10.62
C ALA A 21 8.06 -19.23 -11.55
N ASN A 22 7.98 -20.49 -11.15
CA ASN A 22 8.54 -21.60 -11.90
C ASN A 22 7.42 -22.44 -12.53
N SER A 23 7.68 -23.00 -13.70
CA SER A 23 6.79 -23.91 -14.41
C SER A 23 6.28 -25.06 -13.54
N ASP A 24 7.09 -25.53 -12.62
CA ASP A 24 6.76 -26.64 -11.72
C ASP A 24 5.67 -26.24 -10.71
N GLY A 25 5.75 -25.05 -10.15
CA GLY A 25 4.73 -24.53 -9.23
C GLY A 25 3.37 -24.33 -9.89
N GLN A 26 3.35 -23.89 -11.14
CA GLN A 26 2.11 -23.74 -11.91
C GLN A 26 1.53 -25.12 -12.23
N SER A 27 2.34 -26.11 -12.57
CA SER A 27 1.89 -27.48 -12.85
C SER A 27 1.28 -28.12 -11.59
N PHE A 28 1.87 -27.91 -10.42
CA PHE A 28 1.30 -28.36 -9.15
C PHE A 28 -0.05 -27.69 -8.85
N ALA A 29 -0.13 -26.39 -9.00
CA ALA A 29 -1.38 -25.66 -8.77
C ALA A 29 -2.48 -26.09 -9.73
N GLN A 30 -2.15 -26.33 -10.99
CA GLN A 30 -3.10 -26.86 -11.99
C GLN A 30 -3.57 -28.27 -11.63
N LEU A 31 -2.67 -29.17 -11.23
CA LEU A 31 -3.01 -30.52 -10.82
C LEU A 31 -3.96 -30.51 -9.62
N PHE A 32 -3.62 -29.81 -8.56
CA PHE A 32 -4.43 -29.79 -7.35
C PHE A 32 -5.76 -29.05 -7.56
N SER A 33 -5.79 -28.00 -8.39
CA SER A 33 -7.03 -27.34 -8.80
C SER A 33 -7.93 -28.27 -9.61
N ALA A 34 -7.36 -29.08 -10.50
CA ALA A 34 -8.13 -30.08 -11.29
C ALA A 34 -8.67 -31.21 -10.43
N LEU A 35 -8.09 -31.45 -9.26
CA LEU A 35 -8.52 -32.46 -8.29
C LEU A 35 -9.41 -31.85 -7.18
N ASP A 36 -9.78 -30.58 -7.28
CA ASP A 36 -10.53 -29.80 -6.28
C ASP A 36 -9.91 -29.84 -4.86
N VAL A 37 -8.59 -30.01 -4.77
CA VAL A 37 -7.86 -29.98 -3.50
C VAL A 37 -7.69 -28.53 -3.06
N PRO A 38 -8.11 -28.17 -1.81
CA PRO A 38 -7.97 -26.80 -1.32
C PRO A 38 -6.51 -26.40 -1.11
N GLN A 39 -6.21 -25.15 -1.48
CA GLN A 39 -4.92 -24.52 -1.19
C GLN A 39 -4.94 -23.86 0.19
N THR A 40 -3.88 -24.05 0.96
CA THR A 40 -3.69 -23.30 2.19
C THR A 40 -3.44 -21.82 1.90
N ASN A 41 -3.93 -20.95 2.75
CA ASN A 41 -3.72 -19.51 2.61
C ASN A 41 -2.35 -19.12 3.16
N ILE A 42 -1.39 -18.91 2.28
CA ILE A 42 -0.01 -18.51 2.64
C ILE A 42 0.02 -17.23 3.47
N THR A 43 -0.84 -16.27 3.15
CA THR A 43 -0.93 -15.01 3.89
C THR A 43 -1.37 -15.25 5.34
N ALA A 44 -2.22 -16.24 5.59
CA ALA A 44 -2.63 -16.62 6.93
C ALA A 44 -1.53 -17.40 7.67
N GLU A 45 -0.73 -18.18 6.95
CA GLU A 45 0.36 -18.96 7.55
C GLU A 45 1.51 -18.06 8.03
N ASN A 46 1.94 -17.12 7.22
CA ASN A 46 3.09 -16.27 7.50
C ASN A 46 2.73 -14.94 8.15
N GLY A 47 1.49 -14.46 7.98
CA GLY A 47 0.99 -13.23 8.59
C GLY A 47 1.61 -11.93 8.06
N ASP A 48 2.72 -12.01 7.32
CA ASP A 48 3.54 -10.88 6.88
C ASP A 48 3.60 -10.70 5.36
N GLU A 49 2.91 -11.55 4.60
CA GLU A 49 2.92 -11.45 3.13
C GLU A 49 2.13 -10.24 2.61
N ARG A 50 2.71 -9.07 2.81
CA ARG A 50 2.30 -7.80 2.18
C ARG A 50 0.83 -7.39 2.39
N PRO A 51 0.20 -7.68 3.54
CA PRO A 51 -1.17 -7.23 3.77
C PRO A 51 -1.29 -5.71 3.75
N GLY A 52 -0.27 -5.00 4.26
CA GLY A 52 -0.19 -3.55 4.20
C GLY A 52 -0.18 -3.01 2.77
N THR A 53 0.57 -3.67 1.86
CA THR A 53 0.59 -3.31 0.44
C THR A 53 -0.78 -3.52 -0.20
N ALA A 54 -1.43 -4.66 0.10
CA ALA A 54 -2.76 -4.95 -0.41
C ALA A 54 -3.82 -3.94 0.08
N LEU A 55 -3.74 -3.53 1.35
CA LEU A 55 -4.63 -2.51 1.93
C LEU A 55 -4.39 -1.12 1.31
N THR A 56 -3.12 -0.76 1.07
CA THR A 56 -2.75 0.56 0.55
C THR A 56 -3.02 0.70 -0.94
N PHE A 57 -2.71 -0.32 -1.73
CA PHE A 57 -2.78 -0.27 -3.20
C PHE A 57 -3.92 -1.09 -3.80
N GLY A 58 -4.72 -1.76 -2.97
CA GLY A 58 -5.82 -2.61 -3.42
C GLY A 58 -5.40 -3.96 -4.02
N LYS A 59 -4.11 -4.22 -4.09
CA LYS A 59 -3.52 -5.48 -4.55
C LYS A 59 -2.10 -5.66 -4.03
N MET A 60 -1.62 -6.88 -3.99
CA MET A 60 -0.20 -7.15 -3.76
C MET A 60 0.61 -6.69 -4.97
N ILE A 61 1.46 -5.68 -4.77
CA ILE A 61 2.34 -5.14 -5.80
C ILE A 61 3.73 -5.71 -5.60
N PHE A 62 4.30 -6.23 -6.69
CA PHE A 62 5.64 -6.78 -6.67
C PHE A 62 6.73 -5.76 -7.03
N GLY A 63 6.38 -4.50 -7.12
CA GLY A 63 7.31 -3.43 -7.45
C GLY A 63 7.51 -3.25 -8.97
N PRO A 64 8.29 -2.25 -9.33
CA PRO A 64 8.67 -1.99 -10.70
C PRO A 64 9.75 -2.97 -11.19
N SER A 65 10.07 -2.90 -12.47
CA SER A 65 11.24 -3.57 -13.06
C SER A 65 12.54 -3.10 -12.39
N ALA A 66 13.56 -3.95 -12.36
CA ALA A 66 14.86 -3.63 -11.73
C ALA A 66 15.56 -2.40 -12.31
N ASP A 67 15.34 -2.11 -13.59
CA ASP A 67 15.87 -0.92 -14.26
C ASP A 67 15.38 0.39 -13.62
N ASN A 68 14.21 0.39 -12.98
CA ASN A 68 13.67 1.58 -12.32
C ASN A 68 14.50 2.05 -11.11
N TYR A 69 15.32 1.17 -10.53
CA TYR A 69 16.20 1.56 -9.42
C TYR A 69 17.22 2.62 -9.84
N HIS A 70 17.63 2.63 -11.11
CA HIS A 70 18.56 3.63 -11.66
C HIS A 70 17.96 5.05 -11.73
N TYR A 71 16.63 5.19 -11.61
CA TYR A 71 15.92 6.47 -11.62
C TYR A 71 15.48 6.93 -10.24
N ALA A 72 15.82 6.17 -9.20
CA ALA A 72 15.45 6.52 -7.83
C ALA A 72 16.46 7.51 -7.24
N ASP A 73 15.97 8.55 -6.55
CA ASP A 73 16.82 9.44 -5.76
C ASP A 73 17.28 8.76 -4.46
N VAL A 74 16.40 7.91 -3.88
CA VAL A 74 16.64 7.19 -2.64
C VAL A 74 16.14 5.75 -2.75
N ILE A 75 16.93 4.81 -2.28
CA ILE A 75 16.57 3.39 -2.12
C ILE A 75 16.63 3.04 -0.64
N LEU A 76 15.53 2.51 -0.10
CA LEU A 76 15.47 2.01 1.28
C LEU A 76 15.55 0.48 1.28
N PHE A 77 16.58 -0.08 1.89
CA PHE A 77 16.60 -1.49 2.28
C PHE A 77 16.00 -1.61 3.67
N TRP A 78 14.71 -1.84 3.74
CA TRP A 78 13.99 -1.93 4.99
C TRP A 78 13.59 -3.36 5.33
N GLY A 79 14.14 -3.90 6.40
CA GLY A 79 13.93 -5.30 6.79
C GLY A 79 14.36 -6.30 5.71
N SER A 80 15.23 -5.88 4.78
CA SER A 80 15.63 -6.65 3.62
C SER A 80 17.15 -6.73 3.50
N ASN A 81 17.63 -7.90 3.09
CA ASN A 81 19.04 -8.13 2.82
C ASN A 81 19.26 -8.60 1.37
N PRO A 82 19.10 -7.71 0.37
CA PRO A 82 19.15 -8.07 -1.04
C PRO A 82 20.51 -8.65 -1.47
N ALA A 83 21.59 -8.37 -0.77
CA ALA A 83 22.88 -9.00 -1.03
C ALA A 83 22.85 -10.52 -0.87
N TYR A 84 21.91 -11.07 -0.07
CA TYR A 84 21.73 -12.50 0.11
C TYR A 84 20.45 -13.03 -0.52
N SER A 85 19.34 -12.30 -0.41
CA SER A 85 18.04 -12.79 -0.82
C SER A 85 17.65 -12.41 -2.25
N ASN A 86 18.35 -11.45 -2.86
CA ASN A 86 18.04 -10.95 -4.21
C ASN A 86 19.28 -10.63 -5.01
N ILE A 87 20.21 -11.59 -5.05
CA ILE A 87 21.56 -11.43 -5.61
C ILE A 87 21.51 -11.01 -7.09
N SER A 88 20.55 -11.55 -7.85
CA SER A 88 20.40 -11.25 -9.28
C SER A 88 20.18 -9.78 -9.59
N TYR A 89 19.55 -9.03 -8.68
CA TYR A 89 19.24 -7.60 -8.85
C TYR A 89 20.12 -6.70 -7.99
N TYR A 90 21.01 -7.29 -7.19
CA TYR A 90 21.82 -6.51 -6.24
C TYR A 90 22.72 -5.48 -6.94
N HIS A 91 23.26 -5.81 -8.10
CA HIS A 91 24.06 -4.89 -8.89
C HIS A 91 23.25 -3.65 -9.32
N CYS A 92 21.96 -3.77 -9.65
CA CYS A 92 21.12 -2.62 -10.01
C CYS A 92 21.06 -1.59 -8.87
N TYR A 93 20.96 -2.05 -7.63
CA TYR A 93 20.96 -1.15 -6.47
C TYR A 93 22.31 -0.45 -6.29
N THR A 94 23.41 -1.19 -6.42
CA THR A 94 24.75 -0.63 -6.20
C THR A 94 25.16 0.28 -7.35
N GLU A 95 24.79 -0.03 -8.59
CA GLU A 95 25.07 0.79 -9.76
C GLU A 95 24.24 2.07 -9.80
N ALA A 96 23.01 2.06 -9.26
CA ALA A 96 22.19 3.27 -9.13
C ALA A 96 22.93 4.40 -8.39
N ARG A 97 23.85 4.08 -7.48
CA ARG A 97 24.68 5.06 -6.77
C ARG A 97 25.59 5.86 -7.70
N TYR A 98 26.00 5.31 -8.82
CA TYR A 98 26.79 6.04 -9.83
C TYR A 98 25.98 7.18 -10.47
N ASN A 99 24.65 7.09 -10.42
CA ASN A 99 23.72 8.14 -10.83
C ASN A 99 23.35 9.10 -9.69
N GLY A 100 23.95 8.94 -8.50
CA GLY A 100 23.68 9.79 -7.33
C GLY A 100 22.62 9.27 -6.37
N THR A 101 22.01 8.11 -6.64
CA THR A 101 21.04 7.48 -5.74
C THR A 101 21.64 7.25 -4.35
N LYS A 102 20.91 7.62 -3.31
CA LYS A 102 21.27 7.35 -1.92
C LYS A 102 20.66 6.04 -1.45
N ILE A 103 21.49 5.20 -0.81
CA ILE A 103 21.03 3.95 -0.20
C ILE A 103 20.97 4.11 1.31
N ILE A 104 19.81 3.81 1.89
CA ILE A 104 19.62 3.78 3.33
C ILE A 104 19.23 2.36 3.73
N SER A 105 19.98 1.76 4.65
CA SER A 105 19.70 0.42 5.17
C SER A 105 19.10 0.53 6.56
N ILE A 106 17.85 0.07 6.70
CA ILE A 106 17.10 0.04 7.96
C ILE A 106 16.94 -1.43 8.34
N PHE A 107 17.74 -1.86 9.33
CA PHE A 107 17.80 -3.27 9.70
C PHE A 107 18.32 -3.41 11.14
N PRO A 108 17.92 -4.45 11.90
CA PRO A 108 18.37 -4.63 13.30
C PRO A 108 19.88 -4.83 13.44
N ASN A 109 20.51 -5.49 12.47
CA ASN A 109 21.94 -5.77 12.47
C ASN A 109 22.61 -5.32 11.19
N TYR A 110 23.90 -5.04 11.27
CA TYR A 110 24.71 -4.64 10.12
C TYR A 110 24.91 -5.84 9.19
N SER A 111 24.19 -5.84 8.07
CA SER A 111 24.23 -6.90 7.05
C SER A 111 25.11 -6.52 5.87
N PRO A 112 25.49 -7.46 4.99
CA PRO A 112 26.21 -7.15 3.75
C PRO A 112 25.52 -6.11 2.87
N SER A 113 24.20 -6.02 2.90
CA SER A 113 23.45 -4.98 2.18
C SER A 113 23.63 -3.57 2.76
N ALA A 114 24.11 -3.47 4.00
CA ALA A 114 24.45 -2.19 4.60
C ALA A 114 25.84 -1.65 4.17
N ILE A 115 26.71 -2.49 3.61
CA ILE A 115 28.06 -2.08 3.19
C ILE A 115 28.02 -0.93 2.17
N PRO A 116 27.19 -0.98 1.10
CA PRO A 116 27.10 0.11 0.13
C PRO A 116 26.16 1.24 0.59
N ALA A 117 25.54 1.13 1.76
CA ALA A 117 24.57 2.14 2.21
C ALA A 117 25.28 3.44 2.63
N ASP A 118 24.72 4.57 2.23
CA ASP A 118 25.15 5.90 2.67
C ASP A 118 24.77 6.16 4.14
N LEU A 119 23.70 5.50 4.60
CA LEU A 119 23.24 5.59 5.99
C LEU A 119 22.73 4.22 6.45
N PHE A 120 23.22 3.77 7.60
CA PHE A 120 22.68 2.61 8.30
C PHE A 120 21.89 3.06 9.53
N VAL A 121 20.65 2.60 9.61
CA VAL A 121 19.73 2.89 10.72
C VAL A 121 19.42 1.60 11.46
N PRO A 122 20.06 1.35 12.62
CA PRO A 122 19.71 0.19 13.43
C PRO A 122 18.31 0.39 14.03
N VAL A 123 17.40 -0.52 13.73
CA VAL A 123 16.03 -0.48 14.26
C VAL A 123 15.84 -1.62 15.27
N ASN A 124 15.18 -1.35 16.39
CA ASN A 124 14.80 -2.39 17.31
C ASN A 124 13.69 -3.25 16.69
N ILE A 125 13.78 -4.57 16.85
CA ILE A 125 12.77 -5.49 16.32
C ILE A 125 11.38 -5.11 16.87
N GLY A 126 10.41 -4.98 15.97
CA GLY A 126 9.03 -4.60 16.30
C GLY A 126 8.76 -3.09 16.36
N THR A 127 9.76 -2.22 16.10
CA THR A 127 9.56 -0.76 16.12
C THR A 127 9.52 -0.13 14.73
N ASP A 128 9.45 -0.93 13.67
CA ASP A 128 9.40 -0.45 12.28
C ASP A 128 8.24 0.50 12.01
N ALA A 129 7.06 0.16 12.54
CA ALA A 129 5.87 1.02 12.40
C ALA A 129 6.06 2.38 13.07
N ALA A 130 6.71 2.43 14.24
CA ALA A 130 6.99 3.67 14.94
C ALA A 130 7.97 4.55 14.14
N LEU A 131 9.00 3.95 13.54
CA LEU A 131 9.93 4.64 12.66
C LEU A 131 9.21 5.20 11.43
N ALA A 132 8.37 4.38 10.76
CA ALA A 132 7.62 4.80 9.58
C ALA A 132 6.67 5.98 9.90
N LEU A 133 5.93 5.90 11.01
CA LEU A 133 5.04 6.98 11.45
C LEU A 133 5.82 8.25 11.82
N SER A 134 6.99 8.11 12.44
CA SER A 134 7.86 9.26 12.74
C SER A 134 8.37 9.95 11.47
N MET A 135 8.73 9.18 10.45
CA MET A 135 9.09 9.73 9.13
C MET A 135 7.90 10.44 8.49
N ALA A 136 6.71 9.84 8.54
CA ALA A 136 5.48 10.45 8.03
C ALA A 136 5.15 11.77 8.77
N LEU A 137 5.30 11.79 10.10
CA LEU A 137 5.13 13.02 10.90
C LEU A 137 6.04 14.15 10.42
N VAL A 138 7.33 13.87 10.23
CA VAL A 138 8.28 14.88 9.73
C VAL A 138 7.88 15.39 8.35
N ILE A 139 7.53 14.48 7.43
CA ILE A 139 7.09 14.84 6.07
C ILE A 139 5.84 15.74 6.11
N VAL A 140 4.87 15.41 6.95
CA VAL A 140 3.63 16.19 7.06
C VAL A 140 3.87 17.53 7.78
N ARG A 141 4.58 17.52 8.91
CA ARG A 141 4.89 18.72 9.70
C ARG A 141 5.67 19.76 8.90
N ASP A 142 6.70 19.31 8.19
CA ASP A 142 7.60 20.19 7.45
C ASP A 142 7.15 20.44 5.99
N LYS A 143 5.95 19.92 5.63
CA LYS A 143 5.33 20.07 4.28
C LYS A 143 6.24 19.61 3.15
N LEU A 144 6.94 18.50 3.34
CA LEU A 144 7.87 17.92 2.36
C LEU A 144 7.18 17.07 1.28
N TYR A 145 5.87 17.05 1.24
CA TYR A 145 5.07 16.32 0.27
C TYR A 145 4.68 17.18 -0.94
N LYS A 146 4.42 16.53 -2.07
CA LYS A 146 3.93 17.20 -3.29
C LYS A 146 2.40 17.24 -3.27
N GLU A 147 1.79 18.37 -2.97
CA GLU A 147 0.33 18.53 -2.88
C GLU A 147 -0.40 18.07 -4.15
N GLY A 148 0.11 18.40 -5.33
CA GLY A 148 -0.50 17.98 -6.59
C GLY A 148 -0.60 16.45 -6.70
N PHE A 149 0.46 15.72 -6.33
CA PHE A 149 0.45 14.27 -6.31
C PHE A 149 -0.57 13.72 -5.29
N ILE A 150 -0.58 14.27 -4.07
CA ILE A 150 -1.52 13.85 -3.02
C ILE A 150 -2.96 14.05 -3.46
N ARG A 151 -3.27 15.20 -4.05
CA ARG A 151 -4.63 15.54 -4.48
C ARG A 151 -5.13 14.69 -5.64
N GLU A 152 -4.23 14.28 -6.53
CA GLU A 152 -4.60 13.55 -7.76
C GLU A 152 -4.43 12.04 -7.66
N GLN A 153 -3.35 11.57 -7.04
CA GLN A 153 -2.91 10.18 -7.15
C GLN A 153 -3.16 9.34 -5.88
N THR A 154 -3.76 9.93 -4.85
CA THR A 154 -4.01 9.23 -3.58
C THR A 154 -5.46 9.35 -3.13
N ASP A 155 -5.84 8.54 -2.15
CA ASP A 155 -7.13 8.61 -1.47
C ASP A 155 -7.19 9.66 -0.34
N LEU A 156 -6.08 10.34 -0.09
CA LEU A 156 -5.96 11.32 1.00
C LEU A 156 -6.97 12.49 0.93
N PRO A 157 -7.43 12.96 -0.24
CA PRO A 157 -8.49 13.96 -0.32
C PRO A 157 -9.91 13.42 -0.11
N LEU A 158 -10.09 12.09 -0.17
CA LEU A 158 -11.42 11.50 -0.04
C LEU A 158 -12.01 11.75 1.35
N LEU A 159 -13.32 11.93 1.38
CA LEU A 159 -14.03 12.27 2.61
C LEU A 159 -14.39 11.02 3.41
N VAL A 160 -14.15 11.11 4.71
CA VAL A 160 -14.54 10.12 5.71
C VAL A 160 -15.62 10.72 6.62
N ARG A 161 -16.65 9.96 6.86
CA ARG A 161 -17.75 10.30 7.79
C ARG A 161 -17.27 10.18 9.24
N GLU A 162 -17.55 11.16 10.07
CA GLU A 162 -17.14 11.13 11.49
C GLU A 162 -17.95 10.11 12.31
N ASP A 163 -19.22 9.88 11.96
CA ASP A 163 -20.13 8.99 12.68
C ASP A 163 -19.77 7.50 12.50
N THR A 164 -19.43 7.10 11.27
CA THR A 164 -19.17 5.69 10.93
C THR A 164 -17.69 5.36 10.77
N ARG A 165 -16.81 6.36 10.67
CA ARG A 165 -15.40 6.23 10.36
C ARG A 165 -15.13 5.52 9.02
N LYS A 166 -16.07 5.61 8.08
CA LYS A 166 -15.99 5.04 6.74
C LYS A 166 -16.00 6.14 5.69
N PHE A 167 -15.43 5.83 4.52
CA PHE A 167 -15.52 6.73 3.38
C PHE A 167 -16.95 7.11 3.05
N LEU A 168 -17.16 8.39 2.71
CA LEU A 168 -18.42 8.88 2.16
C LEU A 168 -18.61 8.33 0.75
N LYS A 169 -19.69 7.60 0.54
CA LYS A 169 -20.01 6.93 -0.72
C LYS A 169 -21.34 7.43 -1.30
N GLU A 170 -21.55 7.19 -2.59
CA GLU A 170 -22.80 7.56 -3.26
C GLU A 170 -24.06 6.94 -2.57
N LYS A 171 -23.95 5.72 -2.08
CA LYS A 171 -25.04 5.06 -1.34
C LYS A 171 -25.46 5.81 -0.06
N ASP A 172 -24.57 6.60 0.53
CA ASP A 172 -24.88 7.40 1.71
C ASP A 172 -25.67 8.66 1.34
N LEU A 173 -25.53 9.15 0.11
CA LEU A 173 -26.13 10.40 -0.37
C LEU A 173 -27.47 10.19 -1.05
N LYS A 174 -27.69 9.06 -1.72
CA LYS A 174 -28.93 8.78 -2.44
C LYS A 174 -29.30 7.30 -2.40
N ARG A 175 -30.62 7.04 -2.35
CA ARG A 175 -31.14 5.67 -2.43
C ARG A 175 -30.76 5.01 -3.75
N GLY A 176 -30.23 3.78 -3.69
CA GLY A 176 -29.74 3.08 -4.86
C GLY A 176 -28.36 3.57 -5.37
N GLY A 177 -27.68 4.39 -4.61
CA GLY A 177 -26.33 4.83 -4.90
C GLY A 177 -25.32 3.68 -4.89
N ARG A 178 -24.25 3.82 -5.66
CA ARG A 178 -23.20 2.82 -5.83
C ARG A 178 -22.22 2.81 -4.65
N GLU A 179 -21.62 1.68 -4.35
CA GLU A 179 -20.63 1.54 -3.26
C GLU A 179 -19.21 1.93 -3.67
N GLU A 180 -18.93 1.89 -4.94
CA GLU A 180 -17.59 2.19 -5.48
C GLU A 180 -17.38 3.65 -5.87
N VAL A 181 -18.33 4.53 -5.57
CA VAL A 181 -18.24 5.96 -5.86
C VAL A 181 -17.96 6.73 -4.58
N PHE A 182 -16.81 7.41 -4.56
CA PHE A 182 -16.31 8.20 -3.45
C PHE A 182 -16.38 9.69 -3.77
N TYR A 183 -16.23 10.51 -2.75
CA TYR A 183 -16.39 11.95 -2.84
C TYR A 183 -15.22 12.68 -2.17
N PHE A 184 -14.91 13.86 -2.71
CA PHE A 184 -14.03 14.84 -2.10
C PHE A 184 -14.73 16.20 -2.04
N TRP A 185 -14.20 17.12 -1.22
CA TRP A 185 -14.66 18.50 -1.20
C TRP A 185 -13.82 19.33 -2.15
N ASP A 186 -14.47 19.95 -3.13
CA ASP A 186 -13.81 20.87 -4.06
C ASP A 186 -13.78 22.27 -3.47
N THR A 187 -12.61 22.75 -3.09
CA THR A 187 -12.43 24.07 -2.48
C THR A 187 -12.60 25.20 -3.48
N ALA A 188 -12.37 24.97 -4.78
CA ALA A 188 -12.56 25.98 -5.82
C ALA A 188 -14.05 26.27 -6.04
N ALA A 189 -14.89 25.24 -6.09
CA ALA A 189 -16.32 25.36 -6.28
C ALA A 189 -17.12 25.37 -4.97
N ASN A 190 -16.46 25.16 -3.83
CA ASN A 190 -17.02 25.03 -2.50
C ASN A 190 -18.21 24.04 -2.43
N ARG A 191 -18.01 22.85 -2.98
CA ARG A 191 -19.06 21.82 -3.07
C ARG A 191 -18.50 20.40 -2.99
N LEU A 192 -19.40 19.49 -2.63
CA LEU A 192 -19.15 18.05 -2.70
C LEU A 192 -19.04 17.61 -4.17
N THR A 193 -17.97 16.88 -4.50
CA THR A 193 -17.68 16.46 -5.88
C THR A 193 -17.32 14.98 -5.92
N GLU A 194 -17.85 14.28 -6.92
CA GLU A 194 -17.57 12.86 -7.17
C GLU A 194 -16.12 12.68 -7.62
N SER A 195 -15.43 11.69 -7.06
CA SER A 195 -14.08 11.30 -7.49
C SER A 195 -14.13 10.40 -8.72
N SER A 196 -13.12 10.50 -9.59
CA SER A 196 -12.96 9.58 -10.71
C SER A 196 -12.58 8.18 -10.22
N LYS A 197 -12.96 7.14 -10.96
CA LYS A 197 -12.61 5.75 -10.64
C LYS A 197 -11.13 5.41 -10.87
N LYS A 198 -10.42 6.14 -11.72
CA LYS A 198 -9.03 5.82 -12.12
C LYS A 198 -8.00 6.80 -11.59
N THR A 199 -8.32 8.05 -11.63
CA THR A 199 -7.57 9.16 -11.04
C THR A 199 -8.59 10.15 -10.50
N LEU A 200 -8.19 11.11 -9.67
CA LEU A 200 -9.11 12.16 -9.26
C LEU A 200 -9.47 13.12 -10.41
N ALA A 201 -8.81 13.01 -11.56
CA ALA A 201 -9.07 13.82 -12.78
C ALA A 201 -9.45 15.26 -12.41
N LEU A 202 -8.47 16.04 -11.98
CA LEU A 202 -8.72 17.30 -11.29
C LEU A 202 -9.46 18.31 -12.18
N ASP A 203 -9.19 18.40 -13.48
CA ASP A 203 -9.92 19.23 -14.45
C ASP A 203 -10.29 20.61 -13.90
N GLY A 204 -9.34 21.27 -13.24
CA GLY A 204 -9.55 22.56 -12.58
C GLY A 204 -10.19 22.48 -11.18
N LYS A 205 -10.52 21.31 -10.67
CA LYS A 205 -11.00 21.10 -9.30
C LYS A 205 -9.83 21.11 -8.31
N VAL A 206 -10.10 21.52 -7.08
CA VAL A 206 -9.09 21.56 -6.02
C VAL A 206 -9.59 20.77 -4.82
N PRO A 207 -9.31 19.44 -4.76
CA PRO A 207 -9.69 18.60 -3.63
C PRO A 207 -9.09 19.12 -2.32
N ALA A 208 -9.92 19.26 -1.29
CA ALA A 208 -9.49 19.66 0.03
C ALA A 208 -8.60 18.58 0.68
N LEU A 209 -7.54 18.99 1.34
CA LEU A 209 -6.71 18.12 2.16
C LEU A 209 -7.04 18.24 3.66
N GLU A 210 -7.51 19.40 4.09
CA GLU A 210 -7.84 19.68 5.48
C GLU A 210 -9.22 20.32 5.59
N GLY A 211 -9.81 20.29 6.78
CA GLY A 211 -11.07 20.94 7.09
C GLY A 211 -12.17 19.95 7.48
N GLU A 212 -13.26 20.54 8.03
CA GLU A 212 -14.47 19.84 8.39
C GLU A 212 -15.62 20.39 7.54
N TYR A 213 -16.38 19.49 6.94
CA TYR A 213 -17.50 19.84 6.06
C TYR A 213 -18.77 19.15 6.54
N GLU A 214 -19.91 19.77 6.31
CA GLU A 214 -21.21 19.18 6.59
C GLU A 214 -21.87 18.77 5.27
N VAL A 215 -22.31 17.52 5.21
CA VAL A 215 -22.92 16.93 4.02
C VAL A 215 -24.26 16.32 4.38
N GLU A 216 -25.26 16.56 3.54
CA GLU A 216 -26.57 15.94 3.69
C GLU A 216 -26.55 14.52 3.13
N THR A 217 -26.94 13.56 3.95
CA THR A 217 -27.01 12.13 3.60
C THR A 217 -28.45 11.64 3.75
N ILE A 218 -28.75 10.42 3.31
CA ILE A 218 -30.08 9.80 3.50
C ILE A 218 -30.46 9.76 4.99
N GLY A 219 -29.49 9.63 5.89
CA GLY A 219 -29.67 9.58 7.33
C GLY A 219 -29.68 10.94 8.04
N GLY A 220 -29.58 12.05 7.28
CA GLY A 220 -29.47 13.41 7.81
C GLY A 220 -28.10 14.03 7.58
N LYS A 221 -27.83 15.15 8.22
CA LYS A 221 -26.57 15.87 8.09
C LYS A 221 -25.45 15.17 8.86
N VAL A 222 -24.32 15.00 8.21
CA VAL A 222 -23.15 14.32 8.77
C VAL A 222 -21.90 15.16 8.54
N LYS A 223 -21.04 15.23 9.54
CA LYS A 223 -19.71 15.83 9.42
C LYS A 223 -18.77 14.87 8.73
N VAL A 224 -17.98 15.41 7.82
CA VAL A 224 -17.00 14.66 7.04
C VAL A 224 -15.67 15.40 7.02
N ARG A 225 -14.57 14.65 6.94
CA ARG A 225 -13.21 15.18 6.84
C ARG A 225 -12.40 14.43 5.80
N PRO A 226 -11.45 15.11 5.11
CA PRO A 226 -10.47 14.42 4.28
C PRO A 226 -9.63 13.41 5.08
N VAL A 227 -9.24 12.31 4.44
CA VAL A 227 -8.33 11.33 5.04
C VAL A 227 -7.03 11.99 5.51
N PHE A 228 -6.50 12.95 4.74
CA PHE A 228 -5.27 13.66 5.08
C PHE A 228 -5.40 14.43 6.41
N ASP A 229 -6.52 15.11 6.66
CA ASP A 229 -6.79 15.80 7.95
C ASP A 229 -6.81 14.81 9.12
N LEU A 230 -7.40 13.63 8.91
CA LEU A 230 -7.42 12.58 9.92
C LEU A 230 -6.05 11.96 10.15
N LEU A 231 -5.28 11.73 9.07
CA LEU A 231 -3.90 11.26 9.17
C LEU A 231 -3.02 12.24 9.95
N LYS A 232 -3.11 13.52 9.63
CA LYS A 232 -2.37 14.57 10.34
C LYS A 232 -2.65 14.56 11.84
N LYS A 233 -3.93 14.50 12.24
CA LYS A 233 -4.34 14.39 13.65
C LYS A 233 -3.87 13.09 14.33
N GLN A 234 -3.73 12.02 13.58
CA GLN A 234 -3.24 10.75 14.11
C GLN A 234 -1.72 10.76 14.34
N LEU A 235 -0.99 11.56 13.56
CA LEU A 235 0.46 11.69 13.67
C LEU A 235 0.90 12.68 14.78
N GLU A 236 0.06 13.66 15.12
CA GLU A 236 0.25 14.62 16.22
C GLU A 236 -0.01 13.97 17.59
#